data_fce0e5644e191b517170e213be580c55
#
_entry.id   fce0e5644e191b517170e213be580c55
#
_cell.length_a   1.000
_cell.length_b   1.000
_cell.length_c   1.000
_cell.angle_alpha   90.00
_cell.angle_beta   90.00
_cell.angle_gamma   90.00
#
_symmetry.space_group_name_H-M   'P 1'
#
loop_
_entity.id
_entity.type
_entity.pdbx_description
1 polymer ?
#
loop_
_entity_poly.entity_id
_entity_poly.type
_entity_poly.pdbx_seq_one_letter_code
_entity_poly.pdbx_strand_id
1 'polypeptide(L)'
;MSSIHIPAGQIIFKEGEDSDKAYIVRSGKVEIFRRIQQGTLLLATLGEGEIFGEMGVLSEQPRAANASALTDVTLTEIHRHLFLNHMAQEPEEVLLVMRALMERLREANRSVAKLMTKHAQFQIARKDEVPPINRIVITPLSDFLKQRMPSEGITTSSLPYRIGGLPTGLEPNPLDYNNLFVENADNSIIARNHFAIQRGAQGVFVSDRGSQTGTLVNDEKIGAGAQSNQELLKFGDNVVIAGGVDSPYRFGISWQ
;
A
#
# COMPACT_ATOMS: atom_id res chain seq x y z
N MET A 1 11.92 -27.03 -15.76
CA MET A 1 10.46 -26.81 -15.85
C MET A 1 9.79 -28.16 -16.00
N SER A 2 8.84 -28.48 -15.15
CA SER A 2 8.06 -29.74 -15.21
C SER A 2 6.59 -29.41 -15.43
N SER A 3 5.91 -30.30 -16.17
CA SER A 3 4.45 -30.20 -16.37
C SER A 3 3.76 -31.09 -15.34
N ILE A 4 2.77 -30.55 -14.64
CA ILE A 4 1.96 -31.29 -13.66
C ILE A 4 0.48 -31.15 -14.04
N HIS A 5 -0.28 -32.21 -13.75
CA HIS A 5 -1.74 -32.21 -13.90
C HIS A 5 -2.38 -32.27 -12.52
N ILE A 6 -3.34 -31.39 -12.26
CA ILE A 6 -4.05 -31.28 -10.98
C ILE A 6 -5.56 -31.30 -11.26
N PRO A 7 -6.29 -32.29 -10.69
CA PRO A 7 -7.74 -32.38 -10.82
C PRO A 7 -8.49 -31.21 -10.18
N ALA A 8 -9.67 -30.91 -10.69
CA ALA A 8 -10.58 -29.92 -10.15
C ALA A 8 -10.80 -30.10 -8.64
N GLY A 9 -10.84 -28.99 -7.90
CA GLY A 9 -11.02 -28.95 -6.45
C GLY A 9 -9.78 -29.22 -5.60
N GLN A 10 -8.65 -29.62 -6.20
CA GLN A 10 -7.42 -29.85 -5.44
C GLN A 10 -6.66 -28.56 -5.14
N ILE A 11 -6.08 -28.51 -3.93
CA ILE A 11 -5.21 -27.41 -3.50
C ILE A 11 -3.83 -27.58 -4.15
N ILE A 12 -3.34 -26.50 -4.75
CA ILE A 12 -2.01 -26.42 -5.36
C ILE A 12 -0.97 -26.04 -4.30
N PHE A 13 -1.28 -25.02 -3.51
CA PHE A 13 -0.55 -24.61 -2.32
C PHE A 13 -1.45 -23.82 -1.34
N LYS A 14 -1.03 -23.72 -0.08
CA LYS A 14 -1.76 -23.01 0.97
C LYS A 14 -1.05 -21.72 1.36
N GLU A 15 -1.83 -20.74 1.84
CA GLU A 15 -1.33 -19.53 2.49
C GLU A 15 -0.37 -19.92 3.65
N GLY A 16 0.79 -19.24 3.71
CA GLY A 16 1.82 -19.48 4.72
C GLY A 16 2.81 -20.59 4.40
N GLU A 17 2.61 -21.42 3.34
CA GLU A 17 3.59 -22.41 2.91
C GLU A 17 4.84 -21.73 2.29
N ASP A 18 5.97 -22.43 2.33
CA ASP A 18 7.21 -21.99 1.71
C ASP A 18 7.04 -21.81 0.19
N SER A 19 7.69 -20.79 -0.34
CA SER A 19 7.51 -20.35 -1.73
C SER A 19 8.78 -20.52 -2.55
N ASP A 20 8.99 -21.72 -3.08
CA ASP A 20 10.15 -22.10 -3.90
C ASP A 20 9.83 -22.21 -5.41
N LYS A 21 8.55 -22.14 -5.79
CA LYS A 21 8.09 -22.32 -7.16
C LYS A 21 7.06 -21.29 -7.58
N ALA A 22 7.12 -20.90 -8.87
CA ALA A 22 6.03 -20.23 -9.59
C ALA A 22 5.37 -21.22 -10.56
N TYR A 23 4.18 -20.91 -11.02
CA TYR A 23 3.39 -21.75 -11.90
C TYR A 23 2.84 -20.95 -13.09
N ILE A 24 2.83 -21.56 -14.28
CA ILE A 24 2.13 -21.04 -15.45
C ILE A 24 0.97 -21.98 -15.76
N VAL A 25 -0.24 -21.45 -15.91
CA VAL A 25 -1.41 -22.21 -16.34
C VAL A 25 -1.26 -22.55 -17.82
N ARG A 26 -1.27 -23.83 -18.17
CA ARG A 26 -1.24 -24.32 -19.57
C ARG A 26 -2.62 -24.66 -20.09
N SER A 27 -3.50 -25.09 -19.20
CA SER A 27 -4.92 -25.32 -19.50
C SER A 27 -5.74 -25.32 -18.22
N GLY A 28 -7.04 -25.03 -18.32
CA GLY A 28 -7.96 -24.98 -17.19
C GLY A 28 -7.96 -23.64 -16.46
N LYS A 29 -8.50 -23.64 -15.24
CA LYS A 29 -8.64 -22.44 -14.40
C LYS A 29 -8.19 -22.71 -12.96
N VAL A 30 -7.49 -21.74 -12.37
CA VAL A 30 -7.01 -21.73 -10.99
C VAL A 30 -7.68 -20.60 -10.22
N GLU A 31 -8.12 -20.88 -9.00
CA GLU A 31 -8.60 -19.87 -8.05
C GLU A 31 -7.50 -19.50 -7.06
N ILE A 32 -7.31 -18.21 -6.83
CA ILE A 32 -6.50 -17.65 -5.76
C ILE A 32 -7.43 -17.07 -4.72
N PHE A 33 -7.33 -17.53 -3.45
CA PHE A 33 -8.26 -17.14 -2.40
C PHE A 33 -7.62 -17.10 -1.01
N ARG A 34 -8.25 -16.38 -0.08
CA ARG A 34 -7.92 -16.37 1.35
C ARG A 34 -9.08 -16.87 2.19
N ARG A 35 -8.78 -17.59 3.26
CA ARG A 35 -9.77 -17.92 4.29
C ARG A 35 -9.87 -16.76 5.27
N ILE A 36 -11.09 -16.29 5.50
CA ILE A 36 -11.42 -15.23 6.44
C ILE A 36 -12.45 -15.74 7.45
N GLN A 37 -12.64 -15.04 8.56
CA GLN A 37 -13.58 -15.47 9.62
C GLN A 37 -15.02 -15.71 9.11
N GLN A 38 -15.44 -15.04 8.04
CA GLN A 38 -16.77 -15.12 7.47
C GLN A 38 -16.87 -15.99 6.20
N GLY A 39 -15.81 -16.77 5.88
CA GLY A 39 -15.81 -17.64 4.70
C GLY A 39 -14.55 -17.57 3.85
N THR A 40 -14.71 -17.61 2.55
CA THR A 40 -13.63 -17.57 1.56
C THR A 40 -13.69 -16.28 0.76
N LEU A 41 -12.58 -15.55 0.71
CA LEU A 41 -12.42 -14.37 -0.14
C LEU A 41 -11.69 -14.77 -1.42
N LEU A 42 -12.39 -14.77 -2.55
CA LEU A 42 -11.78 -14.96 -3.87
C LEU A 42 -10.99 -13.70 -4.24
N LEU A 43 -9.71 -13.87 -4.56
CA LEU A 43 -8.80 -12.80 -4.96
C LEU A 43 -8.64 -12.71 -6.47
N ALA A 44 -8.55 -13.87 -7.15
CA ALA A 44 -8.43 -13.94 -8.60
C ALA A 44 -8.86 -15.32 -9.12
N THR A 45 -9.28 -15.36 -10.40
CA THR A 45 -9.41 -16.60 -11.18
C THR A 45 -8.48 -16.47 -12.38
N LEU A 46 -7.56 -17.40 -12.52
CA LEU A 46 -6.49 -17.38 -13.51
C LEU A 46 -6.72 -18.45 -14.58
N GLY A 47 -6.48 -18.08 -15.83
CA GLY A 47 -6.62 -18.95 -17.00
C GLY A 47 -5.31 -19.23 -17.70
N GLU A 48 -5.39 -19.79 -18.91
CA GLU A 48 -4.25 -20.16 -19.74
C GLU A 48 -3.31 -18.98 -19.99
N GLY A 49 -2.00 -19.22 -19.88
CA GLY A 49 -0.93 -18.24 -20.04
C GLY A 49 -0.63 -17.40 -18.80
N GLU A 50 -1.50 -17.42 -17.79
CA GLU A 50 -1.29 -16.63 -16.59
C GLU A 50 -0.34 -17.29 -15.60
N ILE A 51 0.42 -16.45 -14.88
CA ILE A 51 1.41 -16.86 -13.89
C ILE A 51 0.88 -16.61 -12.48
N PHE A 52 1.23 -17.50 -11.53
CA PHE A 52 0.89 -17.34 -10.11
C PHE A 52 1.95 -17.98 -9.20
N GLY A 53 1.91 -17.61 -7.92
CA GLY A 53 2.91 -18.03 -6.93
C GLY A 53 4.26 -17.30 -7.09
N GLU A 54 4.37 -16.41 -8.07
CA GLU A 54 5.52 -15.57 -8.37
C GLU A 54 5.84 -14.60 -7.24
N MET A 55 4.83 -14.09 -6.52
CA MET A 55 5.01 -13.11 -5.44
C MET A 55 5.93 -13.66 -4.34
N GLY A 56 5.68 -14.86 -3.85
CA GLY A 56 6.50 -15.47 -2.83
C GLY A 56 7.91 -15.79 -3.33
N VAL A 57 8.04 -16.19 -4.60
CA VAL A 57 9.35 -16.44 -5.25
C VAL A 57 10.17 -15.16 -5.35
N LEU A 58 9.54 -14.04 -5.74
CA LEU A 58 10.21 -12.74 -5.90
C LEU A 58 10.53 -12.06 -4.57
N SER A 59 9.62 -12.16 -3.58
CA SER A 59 9.76 -11.45 -2.29
C SER A 59 10.45 -12.27 -1.19
N GLU A 60 10.76 -13.55 -1.44
CA GLU A 60 11.29 -14.48 -0.45
C GLU A 60 10.38 -14.66 0.78
N GLN A 61 9.08 -14.51 0.57
CA GLN A 61 8.07 -14.61 1.61
C GLN A 61 7.22 -15.87 1.41
N PRO A 62 6.62 -16.39 2.47
CA PRO A 62 5.62 -17.47 2.37
C PRO A 62 4.47 -17.11 1.42
N ARG A 63 3.72 -18.12 0.97
CA ARG A 63 2.54 -17.94 0.11
C ARG A 63 1.57 -16.93 0.72
N ALA A 64 1.25 -15.88 -0.02
CA ALA A 64 0.35 -14.80 0.43
C ALA A 64 -1.14 -15.19 0.41
N ALA A 65 -1.50 -16.31 -0.25
CA ALA A 65 -2.86 -16.79 -0.42
C ALA A 65 -2.85 -18.30 -0.72
N ASN A 66 -4.04 -18.91 -0.73
CA ASN A 66 -4.23 -20.28 -1.21
C ASN A 66 -4.43 -20.28 -2.72
N ALA A 67 -4.04 -21.38 -3.39
CA ALA A 67 -4.36 -21.66 -4.78
C ALA A 67 -5.02 -23.03 -4.91
N SER A 68 -6.09 -23.13 -5.68
CA SER A 68 -6.77 -24.40 -6.00
C SER A 68 -7.16 -24.48 -7.47
N ALA A 69 -7.25 -25.69 -7.97
CA ALA A 69 -7.73 -25.98 -9.31
C ALA A 69 -9.26 -25.80 -9.36
N LEU A 70 -9.76 -24.79 -10.08
CA LEU A 70 -11.20 -24.60 -10.29
C LEU A 70 -11.77 -25.64 -11.26
N THR A 71 -10.98 -26.00 -12.26
CA THR A 71 -11.24 -27.09 -13.22
C THR A 71 -10.04 -28.02 -13.20
N ASP A 72 -10.06 -29.11 -13.96
CA ASP A 72 -8.81 -29.84 -14.24
C ASP A 72 -7.81 -28.89 -14.88
N VAL A 73 -6.59 -28.81 -14.33
CA VAL A 73 -5.55 -27.89 -14.80
C VAL A 73 -4.26 -28.62 -15.14
N THR A 74 -3.60 -28.13 -16.17
CA THR A 74 -2.21 -28.46 -16.46
C THR A 74 -1.35 -27.23 -16.18
N LEU A 75 -0.32 -27.40 -15.33
CA LEU A 75 0.57 -26.33 -14.91
C LEU A 75 2.00 -26.62 -15.33
N THR A 76 2.76 -25.59 -15.68
CA THR A 76 4.23 -25.66 -15.72
C THR A 76 4.76 -25.13 -14.39
N GLU A 77 5.48 -25.99 -13.63
CA GLU A 77 6.23 -25.58 -12.46
C GLU A 77 7.58 -24.99 -12.85
N ILE A 78 7.92 -23.88 -12.23
CA ILE A 78 9.21 -23.18 -12.42
C ILE A 78 9.83 -22.95 -11.06
N HIS A 79 10.91 -23.66 -10.75
CA HIS A 79 11.67 -23.44 -9.52
C HIS A 79 12.27 -22.04 -9.48
N ARG A 80 12.38 -21.48 -8.27
CA ARG A 80 12.86 -20.13 -8.02
C ARG A 80 14.13 -19.76 -8.80
N HIS A 81 15.18 -20.59 -8.71
CA HIS A 81 16.44 -20.31 -9.38
C HIS A 81 16.31 -20.23 -10.92
N LEU A 82 15.46 -21.08 -11.52
CA LEU A 82 15.17 -21.05 -12.95
C LEU A 82 14.35 -19.82 -13.32
N PHE A 83 13.36 -19.46 -12.47
CA PHE A 83 12.53 -18.27 -12.66
C PHE A 83 13.38 -16.98 -12.65
N LEU A 84 14.24 -16.81 -11.63
CA LEU A 84 15.07 -15.64 -11.49
C LEU A 84 16.14 -15.55 -12.60
N ASN A 85 16.76 -16.69 -12.97
CA ASN A 85 17.72 -16.72 -14.06
C ASN A 85 17.07 -16.35 -15.40
N HIS A 86 15.88 -16.88 -15.67
CA HIS A 86 15.13 -16.56 -16.88
C HIS A 86 14.77 -15.09 -16.95
N MET A 87 14.25 -14.52 -15.85
CA MET A 87 13.96 -13.09 -15.73
C MET A 87 15.19 -12.21 -15.95
N ALA A 88 16.37 -12.63 -15.51
CA ALA A 88 17.62 -11.90 -15.74
C ALA A 88 18.09 -11.92 -17.20
N GLN A 89 17.75 -12.97 -17.95
CA GLN A 89 18.16 -13.14 -19.35
C GLN A 89 17.15 -12.55 -20.34
N GLU A 90 15.87 -12.49 -19.98
CA GLU A 90 14.76 -12.05 -20.82
C GLU A 90 14.02 -10.85 -20.20
N PRO A 91 14.57 -9.61 -20.29
CA PRO A 91 13.98 -8.43 -19.67
C PRO A 91 12.54 -8.13 -20.14
N GLU A 92 12.17 -8.54 -21.36
CA GLU A 92 10.81 -8.35 -21.88
C GLU A 92 9.78 -9.19 -21.11
N GLU A 93 10.16 -10.39 -20.64
CA GLU A 93 9.29 -11.23 -19.83
C GLU A 93 9.09 -10.66 -18.43
N VAL A 94 10.09 -9.97 -17.89
CA VAL A 94 9.93 -9.20 -16.64
C VAL A 94 8.80 -8.18 -16.76
N LEU A 95 8.73 -7.48 -17.91
CA LEU A 95 7.66 -6.51 -18.16
C LEU A 95 6.28 -7.17 -18.24
N LEU A 96 6.18 -8.41 -18.76
CA LEU A 96 4.91 -9.14 -18.77
C LEU A 96 4.46 -9.50 -17.35
N VAL A 97 5.36 -9.99 -16.51
CA VAL A 97 5.06 -10.28 -15.11
C VAL A 97 4.68 -9.01 -14.36
N MET A 98 5.41 -7.92 -14.55
CA MET A 98 5.08 -6.63 -13.94
C MET A 98 3.70 -6.12 -14.38
N ARG A 99 3.34 -6.24 -15.65
CA ARG A 99 2.01 -5.85 -16.15
C ARG A 99 0.90 -6.68 -15.49
N ALA A 100 1.10 -8.00 -15.36
CA ALA A 100 0.14 -8.87 -14.68
C ALA A 100 -0.05 -8.49 -13.21
N LEU A 101 1.04 -8.21 -12.49
CA LEU A 101 1.00 -7.75 -11.10
C LEU A 101 0.31 -6.38 -10.96
N MET A 102 0.59 -5.43 -11.86
CA MET A 102 -0.06 -4.13 -11.88
C MET A 102 -1.57 -4.24 -12.13
N GLU A 103 -2.00 -5.13 -13.02
CA GLU A 103 -3.43 -5.33 -13.28
C GLU A 103 -4.13 -5.94 -12.06
N ARG A 104 -3.55 -6.94 -11.40
CA ARG A 104 -4.05 -7.49 -10.14
C ARG A 104 -4.14 -6.43 -9.05
N LEU A 105 -3.14 -5.55 -8.94
CA LEU A 105 -3.18 -4.43 -8.00
C LEU A 105 -4.31 -3.45 -8.32
N ARG A 106 -4.53 -3.14 -9.60
CA ARG A 106 -5.66 -2.29 -10.02
C ARG A 106 -7.01 -2.93 -9.68
N GLU A 107 -7.16 -4.22 -9.89
CA GLU A 107 -8.39 -4.96 -9.55
C GLU A 107 -8.63 -4.99 -8.04
N ALA A 108 -7.59 -5.25 -7.26
CA ALA A 108 -7.66 -5.19 -5.80
C ALA A 108 -8.08 -3.79 -5.33
N ASN A 109 -7.48 -2.74 -5.87
CA ASN A 109 -7.83 -1.35 -5.54
C ASN A 109 -9.27 -1.01 -5.97
N ARG A 110 -9.74 -1.48 -7.12
CA ARG A 110 -11.16 -1.32 -7.54
C ARG A 110 -12.12 -2.03 -6.57
N SER A 111 -11.75 -3.22 -6.11
CA SER A 111 -12.54 -3.99 -5.15
C SER A 111 -12.62 -3.29 -3.79
N VAL A 112 -11.49 -2.78 -3.30
CA VAL A 112 -11.45 -1.95 -2.07
C VAL A 112 -12.31 -0.70 -2.24
N ALA A 113 -12.20 0.01 -3.37
CA ALA A 113 -13.02 1.19 -3.63
C ALA A 113 -14.52 0.87 -3.65
N LYS A 114 -14.93 -0.26 -4.27
CA LYS A 114 -16.34 -0.72 -4.26
C LYS A 114 -16.83 -1.05 -2.85
N LEU A 115 -16.00 -1.71 -2.03
CA LEU A 115 -16.34 -2.02 -0.65
C LEU A 115 -16.48 -0.76 0.19
N MET A 116 -15.59 0.21 0.01
CA MET A 116 -15.65 1.51 0.69
C MET A 116 -16.89 2.31 0.26
N THR A 117 -17.26 2.29 -1.03
CA THR A 117 -18.46 2.95 -1.52
C THR A 117 -19.73 2.29 -0.97
N LYS A 118 -19.77 0.96 -0.86
CA LYS A 118 -20.89 0.21 -0.28
C LYS A 118 -21.02 0.47 1.23
N HIS A 119 -19.90 0.58 1.93
CA HIS A 119 -19.84 0.94 3.35
C HIS A 119 -20.27 2.40 3.59
N ALA A 120 -19.84 3.32 2.70
CA ALA A 120 -20.26 4.71 2.74
C ALA A 120 -21.79 4.85 2.52
N GLN A 121 -22.38 4.08 1.62
CA GLN A 121 -23.84 4.06 1.43
C GLN A 121 -24.60 3.54 2.64
N PHE A 122 -24.04 2.60 3.43
CA PHE A 122 -24.61 2.13 4.70
C PHE A 122 -24.46 3.15 5.84
N GLN A 123 -23.44 4.01 5.77
CA GLN A 123 -23.17 5.07 6.77
C GLN A 123 -23.94 6.37 6.47
N ILE A 124 -24.34 6.63 5.22
CA ILE A 124 -25.18 7.79 4.84
C ILE A 124 -26.57 7.71 5.50
N ALA A 125 -26.99 6.56 6.01
CA ALA A 125 -28.20 6.44 6.85
C ALA A 125 -28.02 6.96 8.29
N ARG A 126 -26.81 7.34 8.71
CA ARG A 126 -26.51 8.07 9.96
C ARG A 126 -25.99 9.46 9.59
N LYS A 127 -26.90 10.38 9.63
CA LYS A 127 -26.78 11.79 9.36
C LYS A 127 -25.91 12.49 10.41
N ASP A 128 -24.59 12.53 10.17
CA ASP A 128 -23.73 13.61 10.65
C ASP A 128 -22.94 14.06 9.41
N GLU A 129 -23.36 15.18 8.84
CA GLU A 129 -22.75 15.74 7.65
C GLU A 129 -21.29 16.12 7.98
N VAL A 130 -20.32 15.37 7.42
CA VAL A 130 -18.94 15.82 7.39
C VAL A 130 -18.92 17.10 6.58
N PRO A 131 -18.54 18.25 7.15
CA PRO A 131 -18.56 19.52 6.44
C PRO A 131 -17.68 19.42 5.19
N PRO A 132 -18.01 20.16 4.12
CA PRO A 132 -17.19 20.19 2.93
C PRO A 132 -15.77 20.63 3.30
N ILE A 133 -14.75 19.85 2.92
CA ILE A 133 -13.35 20.20 3.16
C ILE A 133 -12.99 21.27 2.13
N ASN A 134 -13.00 22.53 2.55
CA ASN A 134 -12.73 23.66 1.69
C ASN A 134 -11.23 23.99 1.68
N ARG A 135 -10.53 23.73 2.78
CA ARG A 135 -9.15 24.18 2.97
C ARG A 135 -8.43 23.33 4.00
N ILE A 136 -7.18 22.95 3.68
CA ILE A 136 -6.24 22.38 4.63
C ILE A 136 -5.04 23.30 4.72
N VAL A 137 -4.62 23.63 5.94
CA VAL A 137 -3.43 24.46 6.20
C VAL A 137 -2.44 23.59 6.97
N ILE A 138 -1.20 23.54 6.48
CA ILE A 138 -0.08 22.78 7.06
C ILE A 138 0.94 23.82 7.55
N THR A 139 1.12 23.95 8.85
CA THR A 139 1.99 24.93 9.48
C THR A 139 3.21 24.29 10.15
N PRO A 140 4.38 24.94 10.15
CA PRO A 140 5.53 24.47 10.90
C PRO A 140 5.36 24.80 12.40
N LEU A 141 5.41 23.76 13.27
CA LEU A 141 5.32 23.96 14.72
C LEU A 141 6.68 23.99 15.43
N SER A 142 7.71 23.34 14.88
CA SER A 142 9.06 23.36 15.44
C SER A 142 9.91 24.46 14.83
N ASP A 143 10.91 24.93 15.56
CA ASP A 143 11.84 25.94 15.04
C ASP A 143 12.66 25.39 13.85
N PHE A 144 12.91 24.09 13.84
CA PHE A 144 13.52 23.41 12.70
C PHE A 144 12.71 23.57 11.41
N LEU A 145 11.38 23.33 11.47
CA LEU A 145 10.50 23.47 10.32
C LEU A 145 10.22 24.93 9.94
N LYS A 146 10.17 25.84 10.90
CA LYS A 146 9.99 27.31 10.65
C LYS A 146 11.12 27.91 9.80
N GLN A 147 12.30 27.32 9.84
CA GLN A 147 13.43 27.72 8.98
C GLN A 147 13.34 27.14 7.55
N ARG A 148 12.49 26.17 7.31
CA ARG A 148 12.39 25.37 6.06
C ARG A 148 11.03 25.42 5.38
N MET A 149 10.05 26.02 6.01
CA MET A 149 8.69 26.17 5.50
C MET A 149 8.23 27.61 5.69
N PRO A 150 7.31 28.13 4.86
CA PRO A 150 6.67 29.42 5.08
C PRO A 150 6.04 29.48 6.48
N SER A 151 6.22 30.62 7.18
CA SER A 151 5.69 30.82 8.53
C SER A 151 4.15 30.79 8.56
N GLU A 152 3.52 31.27 7.49
CA GLU A 152 2.06 31.20 7.27
C GLU A 152 1.57 29.78 6.94
N GLY A 153 2.49 28.85 6.70
CA GLY A 153 2.20 27.49 6.29
C GLY A 153 1.85 27.34 4.81
N ILE A 154 1.47 26.12 4.45
CA ILE A 154 1.08 25.73 3.09
C ILE A 154 -0.42 25.45 3.09
N THR A 155 -1.15 26.10 2.20
CA THR A 155 -2.58 25.88 2.01
C THR A 155 -2.82 25.02 0.80
N THR A 156 -3.68 23.99 0.95
CA THR A 156 -4.09 23.10 -0.15
C THR A 156 -5.56 22.69 -0.02
N SER A 157 -6.19 22.45 -1.16
CA SER A 157 -7.47 21.75 -1.28
C SER A 157 -7.31 20.39 -1.99
N SER A 158 -6.11 20.13 -2.53
CA SER A 158 -5.82 18.89 -3.28
C SER A 158 -5.36 17.78 -2.36
N LEU A 159 -6.11 16.69 -2.32
CA LEU A 159 -5.79 15.47 -1.57
C LEU A 159 -5.71 14.26 -2.52
N PRO A 160 -4.86 13.27 -2.24
CA PRO A 160 -3.97 13.18 -1.08
C PRO A 160 -2.78 14.15 -1.16
N TYR A 161 -2.43 14.80 -0.03
CA TYR A 161 -1.23 15.62 0.11
C TYR A 161 -0.14 14.84 0.83
N ARG A 162 0.98 14.60 0.17
CA ARG A 162 2.03 13.69 0.61
C ARG A 162 3.25 14.44 1.09
N ILE A 163 3.81 14.00 2.22
CA ILE A 163 4.95 14.64 2.88
C ILE A 163 6.03 13.60 3.13
N GLY A 164 7.28 13.98 2.86
CA GLY A 164 8.43 13.13 3.11
C GLY A 164 9.73 13.89 3.26
N GLY A 165 10.78 13.19 3.63
CA GLY A 165 12.12 13.72 3.80
C GLY A 165 12.90 13.70 2.48
N LEU A 166 13.75 14.70 2.29
CA LEU A 166 14.75 14.73 1.22
C LEU A 166 16.13 14.95 1.84
N PRO A 167 17.10 14.05 1.61
CA PRO A 167 18.47 14.26 2.09
C PRO A 167 19.05 15.57 1.56
N THR A 168 19.84 16.25 2.39
CA THR A 168 20.53 17.50 2.02
C THR A 168 21.36 17.31 0.75
N GLY A 169 21.18 18.22 -0.20
CA GLY A 169 21.93 18.21 -1.46
C GLY A 169 21.41 17.24 -2.52
N LEU A 170 20.30 16.54 -2.27
CA LEU A 170 19.64 15.72 -3.28
C LEU A 170 18.43 16.45 -3.87
N GLU A 171 18.19 16.25 -5.16
CA GLU A 171 17.00 16.68 -5.85
C GLU A 171 15.89 15.62 -5.72
N PRO A 172 14.62 16.04 -5.70
CA PRO A 172 13.49 15.10 -5.74
C PRO A 172 13.55 14.22 -6.99
N ASN A 173 13.42 12.91 -6.80
CA ASN A 173 13.27 11.99 -7.93
C ASN A 173 11.85 12.12 -8.50
N PRO A 174 11.64 12.12 -9.84
CA PRO A 174 10.31 12.12 -10.45
C PRO A 174 9.36 11.01 -9.95
N LEU A 175 9.90 9.93 -9.37
CA LEU A 175 9.12 8.82 -8.79
C LEU A 175 8.75 9.02 -7.32
N ASP A 176 9.17 10.10 -6.67
CA ASP A 176 8.95 10.29 -5.23
C ASP A 176 7.54 10.73 -4.85
N TYR A 177 6.67 11.02 -5.73
CA TYR A 177 5.23 11.32 -5.51
C TYR A 177 4.89 12.06 -4.20
N ASN A 178 5.77 12.97 -3.71
CA ASN A 178 5.48 13.85 -2.58
C ASN A 178 5.11 15.25 -3.06
N ASN A 179 4.18 15.89 -2.33
CA ASN A 179 3.79 17.27 -2.57
C ASN A 179 4.69 18.24 -1.79
N LEU A 180 5.21 17.78 -0.64
CA LEU A 180 6.16 18.51 0.20
C LEU A 180 7.35 17.61 0.55
N PHE A 181 8.54 18.09 0.23
CA PHE A 181 9.78 17.54 0.72
C PHE A 181 10.36 18.45 1.80
N VAL A 182 10.70 17.87 2.95
CA VAL A 182 11.39 18.56 4.02
C VAL A 182 12.82 18.07 4.07
N GLU A 183 13.78 18.99 4.09
CA GLU A 183 15.18 18.65 4.17
C GLU A 183 15.47 17.79 5.42
N ASN A 184 16.18 16.68 5.23
CA ASN A 184 16.50 15.71 6.27
C ASN A 184 18.01 15.54 6.36
N ALA A 185 18.63 16.18 7.35
CA ALA A 185 20.07 16.13 7.55
C ALA A 185 20.58 14.72 7.93
N ASP A 186 19.76 13.91 8.62
CA ASP A 186 20.20 12.64 9.23
C ASP A 186 19.57 11.37 8.63
N ASN A 187 18.75 11.46 7.60
CA ASN A 187 18.07 10.34 6.91
C ASN A 187 17.28 9.34 7.79
N SER A 188 17.32 9.47 9.13
CA SER A 188 16.83 8.45 10.04
C SER A 188 15.45 8.73 10.63
N ILE A 189 15.03 10.00 10.72
CA ILE A 189 13.81 10.39 11.43
C ILE A 189 12.62 10.51 10.50
N ILE A 190 12.74 11.27 9.41
CA ILE A 190 11.68 11.40 8.40
C ILE A 190 12.01 10.57 7.16
N ALA A 191 11.20 9.57 6.87
CA ALA A 191 11.36 8.73 5.69
C ALA A 191 11.08 9.53 4.41
N ARG A 192 11.66 9.10 3.27
CA ARG A 192 11.46 9.73 1.96
C ARG A 192 9.98 9.81 1.57
N ASN A 193 9.19 8.80 1.93
CA ASN A 193 7.73 8.76 1.83
C ASN A 193 7.16 8.53 3.23
N HIS A 194 6.94 9.60 4.03
CA HIS A 194 6.64 9.41 5.44
C HIS A 194 5.14 9.30 5.71
N PHE A 195 4.35 10.33 5.41
CA PHE A 195 2.92 10.31 5.62
C PHE A 195 2.14 11.05 4.53
N ALA A 196 0.83 10.85 4.51
CA ALA A 196 -0.08 11.57 3.63
C ALA A 196 -1.32 12.04 4.39
N ILE A 197 -1.82 13.22 4.03
CA ILE A 197 -3.11 13.74 4.43
C ILE A 197 -4.10 13.33 3.35
N GLN A 198 -5.19 12.66 3.74
CA GLN A 198 -6.15 12.09 2.80
C GLN A 198 -7.58 12.41 3.22
N ARG A 199 -8.51 12.33 2.26
CA ARG A 199 -9.94 12.45 2.50
C ARG A 199 -10.57 11.07 2.58
N GLY A 200 -11.40 10.82 3.60
CA GLY A 200 -12.21 9.62 3.74
C GLY A 200 -13.67 9.96 3.97
N ALA A 201 -14.49 8.93 4.15
CA ALA A 201 -15.92 9.07 4.39
C ALA A 201 -16.27 9.79 5.72
N GLN A 202 -15.35 9.75 6.69
CA GLN A 202 -15.55 10.35 8.03
C GLN A 202 -14.84 11.70 8.22
N GLY A 203 -14.11 12.20 7.21
CA GLY A 203 -13.36 13.44 7.27
C GLY A 203 -11.97 13.34 6.67
N VAL A 204 -11.04 14.11 7.25
CA VAL A 204 -9.63 14.12 6.88
C VAL A 204 -8.86 13.20 7.82
N PHE A 205 -7.96 12.40 7.29
CA PHE A 205 -7.10 11.54 8.09
C PHE A 205 -5.64 11.62 7.62
N VAL A 206 -4.73 11.28 8.53
CA VAL A 206 -3.31 11.08 8.23
C VAL A 206 -3.05 9.60 8.12
N SER A 207 -2.31 9.19 7.09
CA SER A 207 -1.82 7.82 6.91
C SER A 207 -0.30 7.79 6.88
N ASP A 208 0.30 6.89 7.64
CA ASP A 208 1.72 6.56 7.54
C ASP A 208 1.96 5.75 6.25
N ARG A 209 3.03 6.07 5.53
CA ARG A 209 3.35 5.49 4.22
C ARG A 209 4.48 4.46 4.29
N GLY A 210 4.56 3.75 5.42
CA GLY A 210 5.60 2.75 5.67
C GLY A 210 6.89 3.36 6.21
N SER A 211 6.78 4.41 7.03
CA SER A 211 7.95 4.99 7.70
C SER A 211 8.55 4.00 8.71
N GLN A 212 9.86 4.08 8.93
CA GLN A 212 10.53 3.21 9.90
C GLN A 212 10.28 3.62 11.35
N THR A 213 9.97 4.88 11.59
CA THR A 213 9.81 5.48 12.92
C THR A 213 8.36 5.65 13.33
N GLY A 214 7.42 5.59 12.37
CA GLY A 214 6.00 5.88 12.57
C GLY A 214 5.69 7.37 12.56
N THR A 215 4.41 7.67 12.69
CA THR A 215 3.85 9.04 12.75
C THR A 215 3.02 9.17 14.00
N LEU A 216 3.09 10.30 14.71
CA LEU A 216 2.20 10.65 15.82
C LEU A 216 1.15 11.64 15.33
N VAL A 217 -0.12 11.41 15.63
CA VAL A 217 -1.24 12.27 15.28
C VAL A 217 -2.01 12.56 16.56
N ASN A 218 -1.95 13.79 17.06
CA ASN A 218 -2.57 14.18 18.36
C ASN A 218 -2.21 13.20 19.51
N ASP A 219 -0.93 12.82 19.60
CA ASP A 219 -0.34 11.87 20.55
C ASP A 219 -0.64 10.37 20.27
N GLU A 220 -1.51 10.03 19.32
CA GLU A 220 -1.74 8.65 18.89
C GLU A 220 -0.72 8.23 17.84
N LYS A 221 -0.07 7.07 18.06
CA LYS A 221 0.92 6.52 17.12
C LYS A 221 0.27 5.71 16.03
N ILE A 222 0.67 5.97 14.76
CA ILE A 222 0.33 5.19 13.57
C ILE A 222 1.59 4.71 12.84
N GLY A 223 1.46 3.67 12.01
CA GLY A 223 2.57 3.11 11.25
C GLY A 223 3.45 2.17 12.06
N ALA A 224 4.77 2.33 11.99
CA ALA A 224 5.73 1.40 12.56
C ALA A 224 5.47 1.06 14.04
N GLY A 225 5.16 -0.22 14.31
CA GLY A 225 4.87 -0.74 15.65
C GLY A 225 3.51 -0.36 16.24
N ALA A 226 2.63 0.32 15.48
CA ALA A 226 1.28 0.67 15.89
C ALA A 226 0.25 -0.34 15.36
N GLN A 227 -0.96 -0.35 15.95
CA GLN A 227 -2.07 -1.20 15.49
C GLN A 227 -2.74 -0.69 14.21
N SER A 228 -2.63 0.62 13.95
CA SER A 228 -3.19 1.28 12.77
C SER A 228 -2.09 1.99 11.98
N ASN A 229 -2.30 2.14 10.68
CA ASN A 229 -1.47 2.98 9.81
C ASN A 229 -2.13 4.32 9.48
N GLN A 230 -3.29 4.62 10.08
CA GLN A 230 -4.01 5.87 9.83
C GLN A 230 -4.76 6.33 11.08
N GLU A 231 -4.95 7.67 11.21
CA GLU A 231 -5.69 8.32 12.27
C GLU A 231 -6.53 9.46 11.73
N LEU A 232 -7.76 9.61 12.25
CA LEU A 232 -8.69 10.65 11.86
C LEU A 232 -8.30 11.99 12.51
N LEU A 233 -8.23 13.06 11.71
CA LEU A 233 -8.01 14.41 12.19
C LEU A 233 -9.31 14.98 12.79
N LYS A 234 -9.20 15.63 13.92
CA LYS A 234 -10.28 16.44 14.49
C LYS A 234 -10.56 17.63 13.58
N PHE A 235 -11.80 18.10 13.55
CA PHE A 235 -12.11 19.36 12.90
C PHE A 235 -11.34 20.50 13.59
N GLY A 236 -10.72 21.40 12.82
CA GLY A 236 -9.82 22.43 13.34
C GLY A 236 -8.37 21.93 13.44
N ASP A 237 -7.70 22.31 14.52
CA ASP A 237 -6.25 22.14 14.65
C ASP A 237 -5.84 20.75 15.16
N ASN A 238 -4.81 20.20 14.52
CA ASN A 238 -4.19 18.92 14.85
C ASN A 238 -2.67 19.04 14.85
N VAL A 239 -2.00 18.21 15.63
CA VAL A 239 -0.55 18.09 15.66
C VAL A 239 -0.15 16.77 15.04
N VAL A 240 0.74 16.82 14.03
CA VAL A 240 1.31 15.64 13.36
C VAL A 240 2.83 15.69 13.47
N ILE A 241 3.42 14.62 13.97
CA ILE A 241 4.86 14.51 14.15
C ILE A 241 5.36 13.31 13.33
N ALA A 242 6.23 13.58 12.36
CA ALA A 242 6.89 12.53 11.60
C ALA A 242 8.08 11.99 12.42
N GLY A 243 7.97 10.73 12.87
CA GLY A 243 8.93 10.10 13.76
C GLY A 243 8.45 10.02 15.22
N GLY A 244 9.39 9.89 16.15
CA GLY A 244 9.08 9.83 17.58
C GLY A 244 8.70 11.17 18.20
N VAL A 245 8.31 11.16 19.48
CA VAL A 245 7.86 12.35 20.24
C VAL A 245 8.88 13.50 20.26
N ASP A 246 10.16 13.19 20.22
CA ASP A 246 11.23 14.18 20.22
C ASP A 246 11.65 14.65 18.80
N SER A 247 10.91 14.21 17.78
CA SER A 247 11.21 14.56 16.40
C SER A 247 11.03 16.07 16.13
N PRO A 248 11.97 16.70 15.40
CA PRO A 248 11.85 18.09 15.00
C PRO A 248 10.83 18.31 13.87
N TYR A 249 10.32 17.25 13.25
CA TYR A 249 9.35 17.30 12.14
C TYR A 249 7.92 17.36 12.67
N ARG A 250 7.57 18.52 13.31
CA ARG A 250 6.26 18.78 13.93
C ARG A 250 5.45 19.73 13.09
N PHE A 251 4.32 19.25 12.61
CA PHE A 251 3.39 19.97 11.74
C PHE A 251 2.08 20.26 12.47
N GLY A 252 1.56 21.48 12.33
CA GLY A 252 0.16 21.77 12.60
C GLY A 252 -0.64 21.48 11.32
N ILE A 253 -1.74 20.76 11.45
CA ILE A 253 -2.64 20.51 10.32
C ILE A 253 -4.03 20.93 10.74
N SER A 254 -4.55 22.00 10.13
CA SER A 254 -5.93 22.42 10.32
C SER A 254 -6.74 22.24 9.06
N TRP A 255 -8.01 21.85 9.21
CA TRP A 255 -8.94 21.74 8.10
C TRP A 255 -10.31 22.35 8.46
N GLN A 256 -10.93 22.97 7.46
CA GLN A 256 -12.16 23.74 7.56
C GLN A 256 -13.08 23.47 6.37
#